data_3d437e423884d5fef0d663df5a36974c
#
_entry.id   3d437e423884d5fef0d663df5a36974c
#
_cell.length_a   1.000
_cell.length_b   1.000
_cell.length_c   1.000
_cell.angle_alpha   90.00
_cell.angle_beta   90.00
_cell.angle_gamma   90.00
#
_symmetry.space_group_name_H-M   'P 1'
#
loop_
_entity.id
_entity.type
_entity.pdbx_description
1 polymer ?
#
loop_
_entity_poly.entity_id
_entity_poly.type
_entity_poly.pdbx_seq_one_letter_code
_entity_poly.pdbx_strand_id
1 'polypeptide(L)'
;MNWKNYDTFKGLLENHPEGISHSELRNWWPGGGKCRPLAPELKEIAQFMYNEGEIEIREIPSKRGRPATIYQLEKYANSMDSRVSGALQRFDSKLYKNLFTYLDGSGRTFRQLTKKFGPDVENYLYRGDFIGYNLFKDINKNGEHSFILLPRPKVRPVLQPKDWTYHIPTQSGKVVPYQIIQLPDSAFQDGGRYGRSIRIVPIFDVHYGNNGHRANKFQKYLKWIATTPGMYVVLGGDIMENALDDGRGMSYDQPINPHSQLDDLTEMLAPIAHRILCAMPGNHEWRTYKKSGIDPAKLLADRLEIPYHQGPVLLNILAGGNKYRLHVQHGFSRPATKGGQLNSAMKPMKWIDADIFLSGHTHEAIVSEDTVLRENAENASLAFKPRWVVVTQSFMGWLETYGYRAGYGPVTGGGVLLEMYENGEFIPSTR
;
A
#
# COMPACT_ATOMS: atom_id res chain seq x y z
N MET A 1 28.98 -34.31 -10.42
CA MET A 1 27.66 -34.14 -11.09
C MET A 1 27.66 -34.85 -12.44
N ASN A 2 26.64 -35.61 -12.77
CA ASN A 2 26.48 -36.28 -14.05
C ASN A 2 25.77 -35.38 -15.07
N TRP A 3 26.52 -34.79 -15.99
CA TRP A 3 25.99 -33.84 -16.98
C TRP A 3 24.92 -34.42 -17.89
N LYS A 4 24.99 -35.68 -18.21
CA LYS A 4 23.92 -36.35 -19.00
C LYS A 4 22.59 -36.39 -18.27
N ASN A 5 22.64 -36.58 -16.94
CA ASN A 5 21.44 -36.56 -16.10
C ASN A 5 20.93 -35.13 -15.89
N TYR A 6 21.83 -34.13 -15.83
CA TYR A 6 21.49 -32.73 -15.82
C TYR A 6 20.71 -32.30 -17.07
N ASP A 7 21.24 -32.61 -18.27
CA ASP A 7 20.57 -32.27 -19.53
C ASP A 7 19.21 -32.96 -19.67
N THR A 8 19.11 -34.22 -19.23
CA THR A 8 17.84 -34.94 -19.19
C THR A 8 16.83 -34.30 -18.26
N PHE A 9 17.28 -33.88 -17.07
CA PHE A 9 16.42 -33.20 -16.10
C PHE A 9 15.95 -31.86 -16.65
N LYS A 10 16.84 -31.05 -17.21
CA LYS A 10 16.51 -29.78 -17.83
C LYS A 10 15.51 -29.93 -18.97
N GLY A 11 15.71 -30.90 -19.86
CA GLY A 11 14.79 -31.21 -20.97
C GLY A 11 13.40 -31.66 -20.50
N LEU A 12 13.31 -32.38 -19.38
CA LEU A 12 12.02 -32.72 -18.79
C LEU A 12 11.30 -31.48 -18.27
N LEU A 13 12.02 -30.56 -17.59
CA LEU A 13 11.44 -29.31 -17.11
C LEU A 13 11.04 -28.36 -18.24
N GLU A 14 11.74 -28.38 -19.38
CA GLU A 14 11.37 -27.59 -20.57
C GLU A 14 10.04 -28.04 -21.21
N ASN A 15 9.76 -29.35 -21.14
CA ASN A 15 8.50 -29.91 -21.62
C ASN A 15 7.34 -29.79 -20.61
N HIS A 16 7.62 -29.32 -19.41
CA HIS A 16 6.63 -29.19 -18.32
C HIS A 16 6.74 -27.81 -17.65
N PRO A 17 6.29 -26.72 -18.32
CA PRO A 17 6.37 -25.38 -17.82
C PRO A 17 5.61 -25.17 -16.50
N GLU A 18 4.62 -26.02 -16.21
CA GLU A 18 3.87 -26.05 -14.94
C GLU A 18 4.69 -26.53 -13.74
N GLY A 19 5.86 -27.11 -14.01
CA GLY A 19 6.71 -27.76 -13.02
C GLY A 19 6.40 -29.25 -12.85
N ILE A 20 7.40 -29.99 -12.39
CA ILE A 20 7.35 -31.44 -12.20
C ILE A 20 7.56 -31.80 -10.73
N SER A 21 6.71 -32.63 -10.16
CA SER A 21 6.94 -33.17 -8.82
C SER A 21 8.06 -34.21 -8.81
N HIS A 22 8.70 -34.39 -7.65
CA HIS A 22 9.75 -35.41 -7.51
C HIS A 22 9.27 -36.83 -7.89
N SER A 23 8.00 -37.16 -7.66
CA SER A 23 7.39 -38.43 -8.03
C SER A 23 7.16 -38.56 -9.54
N GLU A 24 6.71 -37.50 -10.19
CA GLU A 24 6.50 -37.43 -11.64
C GLU A 24 7.83 -37.52 -12.38
N LEU A 25 8.84 -36.77 -11.91
CA LEU A 25 10.20 -36.84 -12.45
C LEU A 25 10.74 -38.27 -12.48
N ARG A 26 10.49 -39.02 -11.39
CA ARG A 26 10.86 -40.43 -11.31
C ARG A 26 10.14 -41.32 -12.33
N ASN A 27 8.90 -41.01 -12.67
CA ASN A 27 8.08 -41.81 -13.60
C ASN A 27 8.38 -41.49 -15.07
N TRP A 28 8.75 -40.23 -15.34
CA TRP A 28 8.94 -39.74 -16.71
C TRP A 28 10.39 -39.79 -17.19
N TRP A 29 11.33 -40.29 -16.36
CA TRP A 29 12.71 -40.40 -16.76
C TRP A 29 12.91 -41.31 -17.94
N PRO A 30 13.58 -40.88 -19.06
CA PRO A 30 13.80 -41.69 -20.25
C PRO A 30 14.57 -42.96 -19.93
N GLY A 31 14.11 -44.10 -20.48
CA GLY A 31 14.72 -45.42 -20.28
C GLY A 31 14.23 -46.20 -19.05
N GLY A 32 13.26 -45.66 -18.30
CA GLY A 32 12.61 -46.36 -17.18
C GLY A 32 13.49 -46.59 -15.97
N GLY A 33 13.04 -47.48 -15.07
CA GLY A 33 13.63 -47.62 -13.74
C GLY A 33 15.12 -48.02 -13.64
N LYS A 34 15.72 -48.59 -14.71
CA LYS A 34 17.15 -48.94 -14.72
C LYS A 34 18.09 -47.80 -15.10
N CYS A 35 17.61 -46.78 -15.80
CA CYS A 35 18.39 -45.62 -16.27
C CYS A 35 18.19 -44.36 -15.41
N ARG A 36 17.32 -44.45 -14.42
CA ARG A 36 16.95 -43.33 -13.57
C ARG A 36 18.03 -43.06 -12.51
N PRO A 37 18.43 -41.78 -12.28
CA PRO A 37 19.29 -41.42 -11.18
C PRO A 37 18.71 -41.79 -9.82
N LEU A 38 19.57 -42.07 -8.87
CA LEU A 38 19.15 -42.23 -7.48
C LEU A 38 18.59 -40.91 -6.91
N ALA A 39 17.69 -41.03 -5.94
CA ALA A 39 17.09 -39.84 -5.33
C ALA A 39 18.09 -38.81 -4.77
N PRO A 40 19.22 -39.20 -4.18
CA PRO A 40 20.28 -38.25 -3.79
C PRO A 40 20.89 -37.50 -4.98
N GLU A 41 21.16 -38.17 -6.10
CA GLU A 41 21.72 -37.56 -7.31
C GLU A 41 20.77 -36.56 -7.96
N LEU A 42 19.47 -36.87 -8.02
CA LEU A 42 18.44 -35.93 -8.49
C LEU A 42 18.37 -34.68 -7.62
N LYS A 43 18.50 -34.83 -6.30
CA LYS A 43 18.53 -33.70 -5.38
C LYS A 43 19.79 -32.84 -5.56
N GLU A 44 20.94 -33.46 -5.79
CA GLU A 44 22.20 -32.78 -6.07
C GLU A 44 22.11 -31.94 -7.34
N ILE A 45 21.56 -32.51 -8.43
CA ILE A 45 21.33 -31.80 -9.69
C ILE A 45 20.35 -30.64 -9.48
N ALA A 46 19.23 -30.88 -8.79
CA ALA A 46 18.25 -29.85 -8.52
C ALA A 46 18.82 -28.70 -7.65
N GLN A 47 19.62 -29.04 -6.63
CA GLN A 47 20.26 -28.02 -5.80
C GLN A 47 21.30 -27.21 -6.57
N PHE A 48 22.05 -27.85 -7.49
CA PHE A 48 22.97 -27.14 -8.36
C PHE A 48 22.21 -26.17 -9.28
N MET A 49 21.16 -26.63 -9.98
CA MET A 49 20.36 -25.78 -10.86
C MET A 49 19.66 -24.63 -10.11
N TYR A 50 19.26 -24.87 -8.87
CA TYR A 50 18.69 -23.83 -8.01
C TYR A 50 19.74 -22.76 -7.63
N ASN A 51 20.94 -23.19 -7.28
CA ASN A 51 22.05 -22.28 -6.95
C ASN A 51 22.51 -21.45 -8.16
N GLU A 52 22.41 -22.01 -9.37
CA GLU A 52 22.72 -21.30 -10.63
C GLU A 52 21.54 -20.43 -11.11
N GLY A 53 20.41 -20.43 -10.41
CA GLY A 53 19.21 -19.64 -10.77
C GLY A 53 18.48 -20.20 -11.99
N GLU A 54 18.63 -21.47 -12.31
CA GLU A 54 17.98 -22.11 -13.46
C GLU A 54 16.58 -22.64 -13.12
N ILE A 55 16.35 -23.01 -11.86
CA ILE A 55 15.05 -23.54 -11.41
C ILE A 55 14.60 -22.94 -10.08
N GLU A 56 13.29 -22.94 -9.86
CA GLU A 56 12.68 -22.81 -8.53
C GLU A 56 12.34 -24.19 -7.96
N ILE A 57 12.52 -24.33 -6.64
CA ILE A 57 12.13 -25.52 -5.87
C ILE A 57 11.04 -25.11 -4.91
N ARG A 58 9.86 -25.73 -5.01
CA ARG A 58 8.69 -25.43 -4.16
C ARG A 58 8.23 -26.67 -3.41
N GLU A 59 7.85 -26.50 -2.15
CA GLU A 59 7.17 -27.52 -1.38
C GLU A 59 5.66 -27.26 -1.36
N ILE A 60 4.89 -28.25 -1.79
CA ILE A 60 3.42 -28.18 -1.81
C ILE A 60 2.89 -29.21 -0.80
N PRO A 61 2.02 -28.79 0.15
CA PRO A 61 1.38 -29.71 1.07
C PRO A 61 0.62 -30.83 0.34
N SER A 62 0.88 -32.06 0.67
CA SER A 62 0.16 -33.19 0.11
C SER A 62 -0.95 -33.68 1.04
N LYS A 63 -2.05 -34.22 0.49
CA LYS A 63 -3.17 -34.79 1.25
C LYS A 63 -2.74 -35.96 2.16
N ARG A 64 -1.54 -36.50 2.02
CA ARG A 64 -1.00 -37.63 2.79
C ARG A 64 0.11 -37.26 3.78
N GLY A 65 0.21 -35.99 4.15
CA GLY A 65 1.05 -35.52 5.28
C GLY A 65 2.51 -35.22 4.98
N ARG A 66 3.08 -35.59 3.82
CA ARG A 66 4.43 -35.15 3.41
C ARG A 66 4.34 -34.16 2.27
N PRO A 67 5.02 -33.00 2.34
CA PRO A 67 5.06 -32.04 1.23
C PRO A 67 5.58 -32.67 -0.04
N ALA A 68 5.01 -32.32 -1.18
CA ALA A 68 5.55 -32.69 -2.48
C ALA A 68 6.51 -31.58 -2.96
N THR A 69 7.73 -31.95 -3.30
CA THR A 69 8.71 -31.03 -3.89
C THR A 69 8.40 -30.90 -5.38
N ILE A 70 8.28 -29.67 -5.88
CA ILE A 70 8.08 -29.33 -7.29
C ILE A 70 9.33 -28.61 -7.79
N TYR A 71 9.81 -29.00 -8.96
CA TYR A 71 10.90 -28.36 -9.70
C TYR A 71 10.33 -27.68 -10.95
N GLN A 72 10.73 -26.43 -11.20
CA GLN A 72 10.27 -25.65 -12.36
C GLN A 72 11.40 -24.74 -12.85
N LEU A 73 11.57 -24.60 -14.17
CA LEU A 73 12.55 -23.67 -14.72
C LEU A 73 12.20 -22.22 -14.36
N GLU A 74 13.21 -21.42 -13.96
CA GLU A 74 13.05 -20.03 -13.55
C GLU A 74 12.35 -19.18 -14.62
N LYS A 75 12.69 -19.39 -15.90
CA LYS A 75 12.04 -18.72 -17.03
C LYS A 75 10.51 -18.92 -17.11
N TYR A 76 10.01 -20.02 -16.54
CA TYR A 76 8.57 -20.31 -16.47
C TYR A 76 7.97 -19.95 -15.11
N ALA A 77 8.76 -20.02 -14.05
CA ALA A 77 8.31 -19.64 -12.70
C ALA A 77 7.87 -18.18 -12.64
N ASN A 78 8.54 -17.31 -13.40
CA ASN A 78 8.24 -15.90 -13.51
C ASN A 78 7.24 -15.55 -14.63
N SER A 79 6.85 -16.52 -15.47
CA SER A 79 5.80 -16.33 -16.48
C SER A 79 4.42 -16.44 -15.83
N MET A 80 3.55 -15.44 -16.04
CA MET A 80 2.16 -15.46 -15.52
C MET A 80 1.38 -16.70 -16.00
N ASP A 81 1.63 -17.14 -17.21
CA ASP A 81 0.94 -18.28 -17.83
C ASP A 81 1.24 -19.62 -17.14
N SER A 82 2.46 -19.83 -16.64
CA SER A 82 2.84 -21.09 -15.99
C SER A 82 2.26 -21.24 -14.58
N ARG A 83 2.17 -20.15 -13.82
CA ARG A 83 1.52 -20.17 -12.49
C ARG A 83 0.04 -20.50 -12.59
N VAL A 84 -0.58 -20.02 -13.63
CA VAL A 84 -2.00 -20.22 -13.92
C VAL A 84 -2.28 -21.61 -14.43
N SER A 85 -1.48 -22.12 -15.35
CA SER A 85 -1.64 -23.49 -15.89
C SER A 85 -1.50 -24.51 -14.77
N GLY A 86 -0.47 -24.41 -13.92
CA GLY A 86 -0.26 -25.32 -12.77
C GLY A 86 -1.33 -25.21 -11.69
N ALA A 87 -1.85 -23.99 -11.42
CA ALA A 87 -2.94 -23.77 -10.47
C ALA A 87 -4.29 -24.25 -11.04
N LEU A 88 -4.57 -23.98 -12.31
CA LEU A 88 -5.80 -24.39 -12.99
C LEU A 88 -5.93 -25.91 -13.15
N GLN A 89 -4.84 -26.66 -13.31
CA GLN A 89 -4.89 -28.12 -13.38
C GLN A 89 -5.22 -28.80 -12.04
N ARG A 90 -5.04 -28.11 -10.93
CA ARG A 90 -5.30 -28.62 -9.55
C ARG A 90 -6.63 -28.16 -8.96
N PHE A 91 -7.21 -27.12 -9.53
CA PHE A 91 -8.48 -26.55 -9.08
C PHE A 91 -9.54 -26.77 -10.18
N ASP A 92 -10.79 -26.98 -9.76
CA ASP A 92 -11.91 -26.97 -10.67
C ASP A 92 -11.95 -25.61 -11.42
N SER A 93 -11.59 -25.63 -12.70
CA SER A 93 -11.52 -24.43 -13.53
C SER A 93 -12.87 -23.69 -13.62
N LYS A 94 -13.97 -24.42 -13.48
CA LYS A 94 -15.33 -23.87 -13.47
C LYS A 94 -15.60 -23.13 -12.14
N LEU A 95 -15.18 -23.73 -11.03
CA LEU A 95 -15.29 -23.10 -9.71
C LEU A 95 -14.46 -21.81 -9.66
N TYR A 96 -13.22 -21.87 -10.14
CA TYR A 96 -12.34 -20.69 -10.20
C TYR A 96 -12.95 -19.57 -11.03
N LYS A 97 -13.44 -19.84 -12.22
CA LYS A 97 -14.07 -18.85 -13.10
C LYS A 97 -15.31 -18.21 -12.47
N ASN A 98 -16.13 -19.04 -11.82
CA ASN A 98 -17.33 -18.56 -11.13
C ASN A 98 -16.98 -17.71 -9.87
N LEU A 99 -15.96 -18.12 -9.14
CA LEU A 99 -15.45 -17.38 -7.97
C LEU A 99 -14.89 -16.01 -8.42
N PHE A 100 -14.08 -16.00 -9.48
CA PHE A 100 -13.56 -14.79 -10.09
C PHE A 100 -14.67 -13.79 -10.43
N THR A 101 -15.65 -14.22 -11.22
CA THR A 101 -16.79 -13.38 -11.62
C THR A 101 -17.61 -12.88 -10.42
N TYR A 102 -17.69 -13.67 -9.36
CA TYR A 102 -18.44 -13.32 -8.16
C TYR A 102 -17.71 -12.29 -7.26
N LEU A 103 -16.37 -12.29 -7.29
CA LEU A 103 -15.53 -11.39 -6.49
C LEU A 103 -15.14 -10.09 -7.23
N ASP A 104 -15.28 -10.06 -8.54
CA ASP A 104 -14.83 -8.94 -9.38
C ASP A 104 -15.53 -7.63 -8.98
N GLY A 105 -14.72 -6.68 -8.49
CA GLY A 105 -15.18 -5.36 -8.07
C GLY A 105 -16.17 -5.31 -6.90
N SER A 106 -16.47 -6.46 -6.26
CA SER A 106 -17.45 -6.54 -5.18
C SER A 106 -16.92 -7.30 -3.97
N GLY A 107 -16.88 -6.64 -2.81
CA GLY A 107 -16.54 -7.32 -1.55
C GLY A 107 -17.59 -8.40 -1.20
N ARG A 108 -17.13 -9.60 -0.83
CA ARG A 108 -17.97 -10.72 -0.41
C ARG A 108 -17.45 -11.27 0.92
N THR A 109 -18.36 -11.55 1.86
CA THR A 109 -17.97 -12.17 3.13
C THR A 109 -17.59 -13.63 2.93
N PHE A 110 -16.73 -14.15 3.81
CA PHE A 110 -16.38 -15.58 3.80
C PHE A 110 -17.62 -16.48 3.87
N ARG A 111 -18.59 -16.11 4.69
CA ARG A 111 -19.88 -16.80 4.80
C ARG A 111 -20.65 -16.85 3.48
N GLN A 112 -20.69 -15.74 2.74
CA GLN A 112 -21.34 -15.70 1.42
C GLN A 112 -20.60 -16.57 0.40
N LEU A 113 -19.27 -16.60 0.44
CA LEU A 113 -18.44 -17.42 -0.42
C LEU A 113 -18.61 -18.90 -0.12
N THR A 114 -18.54 -19.30 1.15
CA THR A 114 -18.75 -20.69 1.59
C THR A 114 -20.15 -21.19 1.26
N LYS A 115 -21.18 -20.37 1.46
CA LYS A 115 -22.57 -20.73 1.10
C LYS A 115 -22.72 -20.98 -0.40
N LYS A 116 -22.02 -20.23 -1.25
CA LYS A 116 -22.15 -20.33 -2.72
C LYS A 116 -21.28 -21.39 -3.36
N PHE A 117 -20.06 -21.57 -2.84
CA PHE A 117 -19.01 -22.37 -3.47
C PHE A 117 -18.56 -23.56 -2.62
N GLY A 118 -19.09 -23.72 -1.41
CA GLY A 118 -18.70 -24.75 -0.45
C GLY A 118 -17.44 -24.41 0.36
N PRO A 119 -17.07 -25.28 1.34
CA PRO A 119 -15.96 -25.03 2.26
C PRO A 119 -14.59 -24.97 1.55
N ASP A 120 -14.44 -25.66 0.43
CA ASP A 120 -13.19 -25.69 -0.32
C ASP A 120 -12.80 -24.33 -0.93
N VAL A 121 -13.71 -23.35 -0.93
CA VAL A 121 -13.44 -21.98 -1.42
C VAL A 121 -12.28 -21.32 -0.68
N GLU A 122 -12.04 -21.70 0.57
CA GLU A 122 -10.91 -21.21 1.36
C GLU A 122 -9.56 -21.47 0.68
N ASN A 123 -9.40 -22.66 0.08
CA ASN A 123 -8.18 -23.01 -0.64
C ASN A 123 -7.91 -22.11 -1.84
N TYR A 124 -8.96 -21.63 -2.51
CA TYR A 124 -8.84 -20.71 -3.63
C TYR A 124 -8.52 -19.29 -3.18
N LEU A 125 -9.08 -18.84 -2.07
CA LEU A 125 -8.87 -17.50 -1.54
C LEU A 125 -7.45 -17.28 -1.00
N TYR A 126 -6.86 -18.31 -0.38
CA TYR A 126 -5.53 -18.20 0.23
C TYR A 126 -4.37 -18.74 -0.63
N ARG A 127 -4.68 -19.45 -1.72
CA ARG A 127 -3.68 -20.07 -2.60
C ARG A 127 -3.85 -19.71 -4.08
N GLY A 128 -4.91 -18.99 -4.43
CA GLY A 128 -5.20 -18.62 -5.80
C GLY A 128 -4.48 -17.34 -6.20
N ASP A 129 -3.60 -17.42 -7.19
CA ASP A 129 -3.20 -16.25 -7.95
C ASP A 129 -4.32 -15.94 -8.95
N PHE A 130 -4.89 -14.75 -8.87
CA PHE A 130 -5.91 -14.28 -9.79
C PHE A 130 -5.25 -13.44 -10.88
N ILE A 131 -5.20 -13.96 -12.10
CA ILE A 131 -4.51 -13.30 -13.22
C ILE A 131 -5.05 -11.89 -13.44
N GLY A 132 -4.14 -10.91 -13.45
CA GLY A 132 -4.51 -9.51 -13.68
C GLY A 132 -5.30 -8.86 -12.55
N TYR A 133 -5.39 -9.51 -11.37
CA TYR A 133 -6.10 -9.02 -10.20
C TYR A 133 -5.33 -9.29 -8.91
N ASN A 134 -5.54 -8.43 -7.92
CA ASN A 134 -5.10 -8.64 -6.54
C ASN A 134 -6.32 -9.01 -5.68
N LEU A 135 -6.18 -10.05 -4.88
CA LEU A 135 -7.18 -10.43 -3.88
C LEU A 135 -6.87 -9.74 -2.55
N PHE A 136 -7.79 -8.94 -2.08
CA PHE A 136 -7.68 -8.29 -0.77
C PHE A 136 -8.68 -8.88 0.21
N LYS A 137 -8.24 -8.98 1.48
CA LYS A 137 -9.07 -9.33 2.62
C LYS A 137 -9.41 -8.04 3.36
N ASP A 138 -10.66 -7.81 3.66
CA ASP A 138 -11.14 -6.67 4.45
C ASP A 138 -12.07 -7.17 5.55
N ILE A 139 -12.34 -6.34 6.55
CA ILE A 139 -13.29 -6.63 7.62
C ILE A 139 -14.49 -5.71 7.43
N ASN A 140 -15.68 -6.31 7.30
CA ASN A 140 -16.91 -5.55 7.15
C ASN A 140 -17.37 -4.92 8.49
N LYS A 141 -18.45 -4.14 8.45
CA LYS A 141 -19.03 -3.45 9.63
C LYS A 141 -19.42 -4.40 10.78
N ASN A 142 -19.64 -5.68 10.46
CA ASN A 142 -20.05 -6.70 11.42
C ASN A 142 -18.86 -7.52 11.96
N GLY A 143 -17.63 -7.14 11.63
CA GLY A 143 -16.43 -7.86 12.04
C GLY A 143 -16.14 -9.14 11.22
N GLU A 144 -16.89 -9.40 10.14
CA GLU A 144 -16.68 -10.56 9.29
C GLU A 144 -15.63 -10.28 8.21
N HIS A 145 -14.81 -11.29 7.90
CA HIS A 145 -13.88 -11.21 6.78
C HIS A 145 -14.63 -11.13 5.44
N SER A 146 -14.26 -10.18 4.62
CA SER A 146 -14.71 -10.04 3.24
C SER A 146 -13.51 -10.05 2.29
N PHE A 147 -13.74 -10.54 1.08
CA PHE A 147 -12.73 -10.64 0.04
C PHE A 147 -13.19 -9.84 -1.19
N ILE A 148 -12.26 -9.17 -1.84
CA ILE A 148 -12.49 -8.41 -3.06
C ILE A 148 -11.35 -8.61 -4.03
N LEU A 149 -11.67 -8.82 -5.30
CA LEU A 149 -10.71 -8.78 -6.41
C LEU A 149 -10.68 -7.37 -7.01
N LEU A 150 -9.49 -6.80 -7.07
CA LEU A 150 -9.24 -5.53 -7.75
C LEU A 150 -8.32 -5.77 -8.94
N PRO A 151 -8.62 -5.18 -10.11
CA PRO A 151 -7.74 -5.34 -11.27
C PRO A 151 -6.33 -4.89 -10.94
N ARG A 152 -5.33 -5.64 -11.41
CA ARG A 152 -3.95 -5.16 -11.41
C ARG A 152 -3.83 -4.04 -12.42
N PRO A 153 -3.34 -2.93 -11.99
CA PRO A 153 -3.20 -1.78 -12.84
C PRO A 153 -2.21 -1.99 -14.01
N LYS A 154 -2.29 -1.14 -15.03
CA LYS A 154 -1.35 -1.10 -16.17
C LYS A 154 -0.20 -0.14 -15.85
N VAL A 155 1.02 -0.47 -16.22
CA VAL A 155 2.27 0.17 -15.77
C VAL A 155 2.50 1.63 -16.24
N ARG A 156 1.63 2.21 -17.04
CA ARG A 156 1.77 3.62 -17.49
C ARG A 156 0.41 4.32 -17.50
N PRO A 157 0.03 4.93 -16.38
CA PRO A 157 -1.20 5.72 -16.32
C PRO A 157 -1.07 7.01 -17.13
N VAL A 158 -2.19 7.46 -17.69
CA VAL A 158 -2.30 8.80 -18.26
C VAL A 158 -2.61 9.76 -17.13
N LEU A 159 -1.67 10.68 -16.84
CA LEU A 159 -1.85 11.68 -15.80
C LEU A 159 -2.65 12.87 -16.33
N GLN A 160 -3.51 13.41 -15.49
CA GLN A 160 -4.24 14.65 -15.78
C GLN A 160 -3.36 15.86 -15.43
N PRO A 161 -3.46 16.98 -16.18
CA PRO A 161 -2.74 18.20 -15.85
C PRO A 161 -3.22 18.79 -14.52
N LYS A 162 -2.30 19.41 -13.79
CA LYS A 162 -2.60 20.15 -12.55
C LYS A 162 -3.21 21.51 -12.90
N ASP A 163 -4.20 21.92 -12.15
CA ASP A 163 -4.79 23.27 -12.17
C ASP A 163 -4.15 24.23 -11.16
N TRP A 164 -3.08 23.79 -10.49
CA TRP A 164 -2.32 24.52 -9.49
C TRP A 164 -0.82 24.47 -9.76
N THR A 165 -0.09 25.40 -9.15
CA THR A 165 1.36 25.48 -9.28
C THR A 165 2.04 25.34 -7.92
N TYR A 166 3.33 24.98 -7.96
CA TYR A 166 4.13 24.89 -6.75
C TYR A 166 5.58 25.32 -7.01
N HIS A 167 6.24 25.71 -5.92
CA HIS A 167 7.66 26.02 -5.88
C HIS A 167 8.29 25.41 -4.63
N ILE A 168 9.37 24.67 -4.82
CA ILE A 168 10.20 24.13 -3.72
C ILE A 168 11.52 24.92 -3.74
N PRO A 169 11.73 25.84 -2.77
CA PRO A 169 12.94 26.67 -2.77
C PRO A 169 14.19 25.85 -2.43
N THR A 170 15.33 26.38 -2.86
CA THR A 170 16.64 25.88 -2.47
C THR A 170 17.37 26.94 -1.67
N GLN A 171 18.12 26.53 -0.65
CA GLN A 171 19.00 27.40 0.11
C GLN A 171 20.40 26.78 0.13
N SER A 172 21.38 27.55 -0.29
CA SER A 172 22.77 27.08 -0.43
C SER A 172 22.90 25.78 -1.25
N GLY A 173 22.13 25.70 -2.36
CA GLY A 173 22.10 24.55 -3.27
C GLY A 173 21.39 23.29 -2.75
N LYS A 174 20.78 23.35 -1.56
CA LYS A 174 20.01 22.24 -0.98
C LYS A 174 18.52 22.55 -0.99
N VAL A 175 17.70 21.55 -1.27
CA VAL A 175 16.24 21.64 -1.13
C VAL A 175 15.91 21.86 0.35
N VAL A 176 15.11 22.89 0.61
CA VAL A 176 14.63 23.15 1.99
C VAL A 176 13.30 22.44 2.23
N PRO A 177 12.98 22.05 3.48
CA PRO A 177 11.71 21.38 3.82
C PRO A 177 10.53 22.37 3.81
N TYR A 178 10.34 23.05 2.69
CA TYR A 178 9.35 24.09 2.49
C TYR A 178 8.82 24.05 1.05
N GLN A 179 7.52 24.22 0.90
CA GLN A 179 6.87 24.25 -0.40
C GLN A 179 5.80 25.35 -0.44
N ILE A 180 5.83 26.18 -1.45
CA ILE A 180 4.77 27.15 -1.74
C ILE A 180 3.84 26.51 -2.77
N ILE A 181 2.53 26.56 -2.52
CA ILE A 181 1.49 26.02 -3.38
C ILE A 181 0.51 27.15 -3.69
N GLN A 182 0.21 27.38 -4.97
CA GLN A 182 -0.82 28.31 -5.41
C GLN A 182 -2.00 27.50 -5.94
N LEU A 183 -3.14 27.56 -5.24
CA LEU A 183 -4.40 26.97 -5.69
C LEU A 183 -5.27 28.02 -6.39
N PRO A 184 -6.04 27.64 -7.43
CA PRO A 184 -6.94 28.55 -8.11
C PRO A 184 -8.19 28.87 -7.25
N ASP A 185 -8.75 30.06 -7.42
CA ASP A 185 -9.98 30.44 -6.71
C ASP A 185 -11.19 29.56 -7.06
N SER A 186 -11.16 28.95 -8.25
CA SER A 186 -12.17 27.95 -8.67
C SER A 186 -12.14 26.66 -7.84
N ALA A 187 -11.07 26.43 -7.07
CA ALA A 187 -10.98 25.29 -6.15
C ALA A 187 -11.93 25.42 -4.94
N PHE A 188 -12.33 26.63 -4.57
CA PHE A 188 -13.31 26.84 -3.51
C PHE A 188 -14.70 26.33 -3.94
N GLN A 189 -15.22 25.40 -3.16
CA GLN A 189 -16.54 24.80 -3.36
C GLN A 189 -17.44 25.13 -2.18
N ASP A 190 -18.76 24.97 -2.34
CA ASP A 190 -19.69 25.17 -1.24
C ASP A 190 -19.28 24.34 -0.02
N GLY A 191 -18.96 25.01 1.08
CA GLY A 191 -18.57 24.45 2.38
C GLY A 191 -19.71 24.43 3.40
N GLY A 192 -20.92 24.74 2.98
CA GLY A 192 -22.09 24.78 3.86
C GLY A 192 -22.04 25.94 4.86
N ARG A 193 -22.15 25.64 6.16
CA ARG A 193 -22.36 26.65 7.24
C ARG A 193 -21.28 27.74 7.31
N TYR A 194 -20.05 27.43 6.93
CA TYR A 194 -18.91 28.33 7.06
C TYR A 194 -18.48 28.99 5.73
N GLY A 195 -19.29 28.85 4.67
CA GLY A 195 -18.98 29.40 3.35
C GLY A 195 -18.22 28.43 2.47
N ARG A 196 -17.60 28.97 1.40
CA ARG A 196 -16.85 28.15 0.44
C ARG A 196 -15.52 27.70 1.03
N SER A 197 -15.15 26.45 0.72
CA SER A 197 -13.91 25.86 1.22
C SER A 197 -13.18 25.02 0.17
N ILE A 198 -11.86 24.93 0.30
CA ILE A 198 -11.01 23.94 -0.35
C ILE A 198 -10.74 22.84 0.68
N ARG A 199 -10.76 21.59 0.25
CA ARG A 199 -10.63 20.43 1.14
C ARG A 199 -9.31 19.71 0.89
N ILE A 200 -8.55 19.47 1.95
CA ILE A 200 -7.35 18.62 1.90
C ILE A 200 -7.64 17.31 2.61
N VAL A 201 -7.42 16.23 1.89
CA VAL A 201 -7.58 14.85 2.37
C VAL A 201 -6.20 14.28 2.67
N PRO A 202 -5.85 14.07 3.94
CA PRO A 202 -4.62 13.37 4.28
C PRO A 202 -4.78 11.86 4.06
N ILE A 203 -3.84 11.27 3.33
CA ILE A 203 -3.71 9.83 3.12
C ILE A 203 -2.38 9.39 3.71
N PHE A 204 -2.46 8.64 4.81
CA PHE A 204 -1.35 8.09 5.58
C PHE A 204 -1.63 6.63 5.90
N ASP A 205 -0.60 5.87 6.22
CA ASP A 205 -0.71 4.54 6.80
C ASP A 205 -1.67 3.62 6.00
N VAL A 206 -1.52 3.62 4.68
CA VAL A 206 -2.33 2.78 3.77
C VAL A 206 -1.92 1.34 3.88
N HIS A 207 -0.59 1.09 4.02
CA HIS A 207 0.01 -0.24 4.11
C HIS A 207 -0.46 -1.16 2.97
N TYR A 208 -0.50 -0.60 1.75
CA TYR A 208 -0.88 -1.37 0.58
C TYR A 208 0.05 -2.57 0.40
N GLY A 209 -0.54 -3.74 0.21
CA GLY A 209 0.19 -5.01 0.14
C GLY A 209 0.15 -5.82 1.42
N ASN A 210 -0.28 -5.25 2.57
CA ASN A 210 -0.51 -5.99 3.81
C ASN A 210 -1.85 -6.73 3.78
N ASN A 211 -1.90 -7.94 4.36
CA ASN A 211 -3.14 -8.72 4.49
C ASN A 211 -4.26 -7.99 5.25
N GLY A 212 -3.90 -7.07 6.14
CA GLY A 212 -4.85 -6.25 6.89
C GLY A 212 -5.27 -4.95 6.18
N HIS A 213 -4.77 -4.69 4.96
CA HIS A 213 -5.16 -3.51 4.20
C HIS A 213 -6.65 -3.52 3.84
N ARG A 214 -7.35 -2.41 4.13
CA ARG A 214 -8.78 -2.24 3.86
C ARG A 214 -9.02 -1.75 2.43
N ALA A 215 -8.78 -2.62 1.45
CA ALA A 215 -8.81 -2.29 0.02
C ALA A 215 -10.12 -1.64 -0.42
N ASN A 216 -11.27 -2.16 0.01
CA ASN A 216 -12.59 -1.60 -0.30
C ASN A 216 -12.75 -0.17 0.20
N LYS A 217 -12.26 0.11 1.42
CA LYS A 217 -12.33 1.45 2.01
C LYS A 217 -11.43 2.40 1.24
N PHE A 218 -10.20 1.99 0.94
CA PHE A 218 -9.24 2.79 0.20
C PHE A 218 -9.77 3.13 -1.20
N GLN A 219 -10.31 2.17 -1.95
CA GLN A 219 -10.91 2.38 -3.26
C GLN A 219 -12.08 3.38 -3.23
N LYS A 220 -12.98 3.23 -2.26
CA LYS A 220 -14.09 4.18 -2.07
C LYS A 220 -13.58 5.59 -1.76
N TYR A 221 -12.50 5.69 -0.99
CA TYR A 221 -11.88 6.96 -0.63
C TYR A 221 -11.25 7.63 -1.86
N LEU A 222 -10.50 6.89 -2.67
CA LEU A 222 -9.94 7.39 -3.93
C LEU A 222 -11.03 7.83 -4.91
N LYS A 223 -12.10 7.04 -5.04
CA LYS A 223 -13.26 7.40 -5.88
C LYS A 223 -13.93 8.68 -5.38
N TRP A 224 -14.13 8.81 -4.08
CA TRP A 224 -14.72 10.02 -3.49
C TRP A 224 -13.85 11.25 -3.78
N ILE A 225 -12.54 11.16 -3.61
CA ILE A 225 -11.61 12.25 -3.96
C ILE A 225 -11.70 12.58 -5.45
N ALA A 226 -11.68 11.56 -6.32
CA ALA A 226 -11.71 11.76 -7.76
C ALA A 226 -12.99 12.47 -8.25
N THR A 227 -14.13 12.20 -7.60
CA THR A 227 -15.45 12.69 -8.04
C THR A 227 -15.91 13.96 -7.32
N THR A 228 -15.21 14.40 -6.27
CA THR A 228 -15.58 15.59 -5.51
C THR A 228 -14.72 16.79 -5.92
N PRO A 229 -15.29 17.89 -6.43
CA PRO A 229 -14.54 19.11 -6.73
C PRO A 229 -13.89 19.74 -5.49
N GLY A 230 -12.82 20.51 -5.69
CA GLY A 230 -12.13 21.24 -4.62
C GLY A 230 -11.45 20.35 -3.57
N MET A 231 -11.18 19.09 -3.91
CA MET A 231 -10.42 18.17 -3.07
C MET A 231 -8.97 18.06 -3.53
N TYR A 232 -8.05 18.20 -2.59
CA TYR A 232 -6.63 17.95 -2.76
C TYR A 232 -6.14 16.92 -1.74
N VAL A 233 -4.95 16.38 -1.96
CA VAL A 233 -4.42 15.25 -1.18
C VAL A 233 -3.00 15.54 -0.70
N VAL A 234 -2.69 15.05 0.49
CA VAL A 234 -1.33 14.94 1.02
C VAL A 234 -1.05 13.48 1.31
N LEU A 235 0.02 12.91 0.70
CA LEU A 235 0.49 11.55 0.97
C LEU A 235 1.57 11.60 2.06
N GLY A 236 1.26 11.10 3.24
CA GLY A 236 2.08 11.29 4.43
C GLY A 236 2.91 10.08 4.86
N GLY A 237 3.15 9.14 3.96
CA GLY A 237 4.00 7.96 4.20
C GLY A 237 3.25 6.73 4.68
N ASP A 238 3.99 5.62 4.74
CA ASP A 238 3.47 4.26 4.95
C ASP A 238 2.32 3.94 3.98
N ILE A 239 2.49 4.37 2.73
CA ILE A 239 1.54 4.08 1.64
C ILE A 239 1.69 2.62 1.21
N MET A 240 2.94 2.13 1.19
CA MET A 240 3.29 0.73 0.93
C MET A 240 3.51 -0.03 2.24
N GLU A 241 3.20 -1.33 2.26
CA GLU A 241 3.65 -2.21 3.37
C GLU A 241 5.16 -2.38 3.35
N ASN A 242 5.73 -2.63 2.17
CA ASN A 242 7.17 -2.69 1.95
C ASN A 242 7.91 -3.52 3.02
N ALA A 243 7.38 -4.68 3.39
CA ALA A 243 8.02 -5.59 4.34
C ALA A 243 9.24 -6.26 3.70
N LEU A 244 10.36 -6.26 4.41
CA LEU A 244 11.61 -6.88 4.01
C LEU A 244 11.94 -8.04 4.97
N ASP A 245 12.69 -9.05 4.49
CA ASP A 245 12.93 -10.31 5.21
C ASP A 245 13.59 -10.15 6.59
N ASP A 246 14.41 -9.12 6.78
CA ASP A 246 15.06 -8.80 8.05
C ASP A 246 14.41 -7.60 8.77
N GLY A 247 13.25 -7.15 8.28
CA GLY A 247 12.48 -6.06 8.87
C GLY A 247 11.64 -6.52 10.07
N ARG A 248 11.18 -5.55 10.87
CA ARG A 248 10.20 -5.79 11.93
C ARG A 248 8.80 -6.12 11.39
N GLY A 249 8.58 -5.97 10.07
CA GLY A 249 7.37 -6.39 9.38
C GLY A 249 7.45 -7.88 9.03
N MET A 250 6.32 -8.58 9.08
CA MET A 250 6.27 -9.97 8.67
C MET A 250 6.08 -10.03 7.15
N SER A 251 7.10 -10.49 6.43
CA SER A 251 7.02 -10.73 4.98
C SER A 251 5.87 -11.69 4.63
N TYR A 252 5.52 -12.59 5.54
CA TYR A 252 4.37 -13.51 5.40
C TYR A 252 3.00 -12.84 5.46
N ASP A 253 2.88 -11.65 6.05
CA ASP A 253 1.66 -10.85 6.06
C ASP A 253 1.53 -9.97 4.80
N GLN A 254 2.48 -10.07 3.85
CA GLN A 254 2.56 -9.29 2.63
C GLN A 254 2.40 -10.18 1.38
N PRO A 255 1.17 -10.40 0.88
CA PRO A 255 0.94 -11.22 -0.30
C PRO A 255 1.41 -10.57 -1.62
N ILE A 256 1.63 -9.26 -1.61
CA ILE A 256 2.07 -8.48 -2.77
C ILE A 256 3.50 -7.98 -2.50
N ASN A 257 4.46 -8.34 -3.35
CA ASN A 257 5.84 -7.90 -3.21
C ASN A 257 5.99 -6.38 -3.37
N PRO A 258 7.06 -5.74 -2.85
CA PRO A 258 7.23 -4.28 -2.87
C PRO A 258 7.21 -3.66 -4.27
N HIS A 259 7.75 -4.34 -5.29
CA HIS A 259 7.72 -3.85 -6.67
C HIS A 259 6.28 -3.77 -7.21
N SER A 260 5.51 -4.83 -7.03
CA SER A 260 4.09 -4.85 -7.42
C SER A 260 3.25 -3.86 -6.62
N GLN A 261 3.57 -3.62 -5.33
CA GLN A 261 2.92 -2.57 -4.54
C GLN A 261 3.13 -1.18 -5.16
N LEU A 262 4.37 -0.91 -5.62
CA LEU A 262 4.69 0.36 -6.27
C LEU A 262 3.94 0.53 -7.59
N ASP A 263 3.86 -0.52 -8.40
CA ASP A 263 3.15 -0.49 -9.68
C ASP A 263 1.65 -0.28 -9.48
N ASP A 264 1.03 -1.08 -8.61
CA ASP A 264 -0.39 -0.99 -8.28
C ASP A 264 -0.77 0.39 -7.73
N LEU A 265 0.01 0.93 -6.79
CA LEU A 265 -0.24 2.25 -6.22
C LEU A 265 -0.06 3.38 -7.25
N THR A 266 0.91 3.24 -8.15
CA THR A 266 1.09 4.21 -9.24
C THR A 266 -0.19 4.37 -10.05
N GLU A 267 -0.82 3.25 -10.43
CA GLU A 267 -2.06 3.34 -11.21
C GLU A 267 -3.29 3.70 -10.38
N MET A 268 -3.40 3.19 -9.16
CA MET A 268 -4.52 3.52 -8.28
C MET A 268 -4.59 5.01 -7.94
N LEU A 269 -3.43 5.67 -7.80
CA LEU A 269 -3.33 7.09 -7.48
C LEU A 269 -3.32 8.00 -8.72
N ALA A 270 -3.01 7.46 -9.90
CA ALA A 270 -2.93 8.24 -11.14
C ALA A 270 -4.19 9.07 -11.45
N PRO A 271 -5.42 8.57 -11.27
CA PRO A 271 -6.64 9.36 -11.50
C PRO A 271 -6.75 10.62 -10.65
N ILE A 272 -6.06 10.65 -9.50
CA ILE A 272 -6.05 11.79 -8.58
C ILE A 272 -4.66 12.46 -8.46
N ALA A 273 -3.68 12.06 -9.26
CA ALA A 273 -2.31 12.58 -9.17
C ALA A 273 -2.26 14.12 -9.30
N HIS A 274 -3.10 14.69 -10.18
CA HIS A 274 -3.22 16.13 -10.36
C HIS A 274 -3.73 16.88 -9.12
N ARG A 275 -4.24 16.17 -8.11
CA ARG A 275 -4.73 16.73 -6.84
C ARG A 275 -3.78 16.50 -5.66
N ILE A 276 -2.68 15.75 -5.87
CA ILE A 276 -1.73 15.42 -4.80
C ILE A 276 -0.72 16.56 -4.65
N LEU A 277 -0.80 17.26 -3.54
CA LEU A 277 0.01 18.45 -3.23
C LEU A 277 1.46 18.09 -2.87
N CYS A 278 1.66 16.99 -2.16
CA CYS A 278 2.98 16.44 -1.88
C CYS A 278 2.91 14.98 -1.46
N ALA A 279 4.07 14.31 -1.53
CA ALA A 279 4.30 12.98 -0.98
C ALA A 279 5.56 12.96 -0.12
N MET A 280 5.59 12.10 0.90
CA MET A 280 6.77 11.83 1.71
C MET A 280 6.82 10.36 2.11
N PRO A 281 8.01 9.81 2.47
CA PRO A 281 8.12 8.46 2.98
C PRO A 281 7.64 8.35 4.41
N GLY A 282 7.12 7.18 4.77
CA GLY A 282 6.99 6.74 6.14
C GLY A 282 8.16 5.81 6.53
N ASN A 283 8.02 5.17 7.67
CA ASN A 283 9.06 4.24 8.14
C ASN A 283 9.09 2.93 7.33
N HIS A 284 8.00 2.57 6.64
CA HIS A 284 7.95 1.39 5.78
C HIS A 284 8.76 1.59 4.49
N GLU A 285 8.58 2.69 3.78
CA GLU A 285 9.40 3.03 2.61
C GLU A 285 10.86 3.27 3.00
N TRP A 286 11.10 3.86 4.17
CA TRP A 286 12.43 4.14 4.67
C TRP A 286 13.28 2.88 4.93
N ARG A 287 12.65 1.70 5.12
CA ARG A 287 13.35 0.42 5.25
C ARG A 287 14.19 0.09 4.00
N THR A 288 13.59 0.23 2.81
CA THR A 288 14.29 -0.01 1.55
C THR A 288 15.39 1.02 1.32
N TYR A 289 15.11 2.31 1.60
CA TYR A 289 16.13 3.35 1.48
C TYR A 289 17.37 3.07 2.33
N LYS A 290 17.21 2.69 3.59
CA LYS A 290 18.33 2.36 4.48
C LYS A 290 19.21 1.22 3.99
N LYS A 291 18.65 0.27 3.24
CA LYS A 291 19.37 -0.92 2.78
C LYS A 291 19.98 -0.76 1.40
N SER A 292 19.32 -0.07 0.52
CA SER A 292 19.68 -0.03 -0.91
C SER A 292 19.96 1.39 -1.44
N GLY A 293 19.61 2.44 -0.69
CA GLY A 293 19.59 3.81 -1.19
C GLY A 293 18.42 4.11 -2.14
N ILE A 294 17.55 3.14 -2.41
CA ILE A 294 16.35 3.31 -3.23
C ILE A 294 15.20 3.77 -2.34
N ASP A 295 14.56 4.88 -2.71
CA ASP A 295 13.40 5.42 -2.00
C ASP A 295 12.11 5.11 -2.77
N PRO A 296 11.30 4.14 -2.30
CA PRO A 296 10.05 3.77 -2.97
C PRO A 296 9.03 4.90 -3.02
N ALA A 297 8.96 5.76 -1.99
CA ALA A 297 8.05 6.90 -1.98
C ALA A 297 8.45 7.95 -3.02
N LYS A 298 9.76 8.17 -3.21
CA LYS A 298 10.26 9.03 -4.28
C LYS A 298 9.95 8.45 -5.66
N LEU A 299 10.15 7.15 -5.86
CA LEU A 299 9.82 6.48 -7.12
C LEU A 299 8.31 6.60 -7.44
N LEU A 300 7.45 6.44 -6.44
CA LEU A 300 6.01 6.64 -6.60
C LEU A 300 5.70 8.09 -7.00
N ALA A 301 6.31 9.06 -6.33
CA ALA A 301 6.13 10.47 -6.63
C ALA A 301 6.62 10.85 -8.03
N ASP A 302 7.78 10.34 -8.45
CA ASP A 302 8.33 10.57 -9.79
C ASP A 302 7.41 9.97 -10.88
N ARG A 303 6.85 8.77 -10.67
CA ARG A 303 5.91 8.14 -11.60
C ARG A 303 4.57 8.88 -11.73
N LEU A 304 4.14 9.51 -10.66
CA LEU A 304 2.90 10.30 -10.59
C LEU A 304 3.14 11.79 -10.92
N GLU A 305 4.39 12.18 -11.16
CA GLU A 305 4.80 13.59 -11.40
C GLU A 305 4.31 14.55 -10.31
N ILE A 306 4.38 14.12 -9.04
CA ILE A 306 3.95 14.91 -7.88
C ILE A 306 5.13 15.41 -7.06
N PRO A 307 5.00 16.53 -6.32
CA PRO A 307 6.04 17.02 -5.42
C PRO A 307 6.40 15.99 -4.36
N TYR A 308 7.70 15.87 -4.05
CA TYR A 308 8.22 14.93 -3.07
C TYR A 308 9.14 15.63 -2.05
N HIS A 309 9.00 15.23 -0.79
CA HIS A 309 9.88 15.63 0.30
C HIS A 309 10.37 14.40 1.07
N GLN A 310 11.67 14.30 1.31
CA GLN A 310 12.26 13.15 1.99
C GLN A 310 11.92 13.09 3.50
N GLY A 311 11.40 14.14 4.07
CA GLY A 311 11.06 14.25 5.49
C GLY A 311 9.97 15.28 5.76
N PRO A 312 9.83 15.72 7.02
CA PRO A 312 8.85 16.73 7.40
C PRO A 312 8.95 17.99 6.55
N VAL A 313 7.81 18.56 6.18
CA VAL A 313 7.72 19.74 5.30
C VAL A 313 6.68 20.73 5.81
N LEU A 314 6.96 22.03 5.62
CA LEU A 314 5.99 23.11 5.78
C LEU A 314 5.40 23.47 4.40
N LEU A 315 4.12 23.17 4.19
CA LEU A 315 3.36 23.60 3.03
C LEU A 315 2.74 24.96 3.30
N ASN A 316 3.05 25.91 2.43
CA ASN A 316 2.48 27.25 2.43
C ASN A 316 1.49 27.34 1.26
N ILE A 317 0.21 27.20 1.56
CA ILE A 317 -0.85 27.14 0.57
C ILE A 317 -1.50 28.50 0.42
N LEU A 318 -1.46 29.03 -0.79
CA LEU A 318 -2.04 30.33 -1.16
C LEU A 318 -3.32 30.07 -1.97
N ALA A 319 -4.44 30.61 -1.50
CA ALA A 319 -5.74 30.49 -2.17
C ALA A 319 -6.67 31.64 -1.72
N GLY A 320 -7.44 32.25 -2.62
CA GLY A 320 -8.42 33.28 -2.31
C GLY A 320 -7.82 34.49 -1.59
N GLY A 321 -6.55 34.85 -1.89
CA GLY A 321 -5.84 35.92 -1.18
C GLY A 321 -5.34 35.54 0.23
N ASN A 322 -5.65 34.38 0.73
CA ASN A 322 -5.25 33.89 2.04
C ASN A 322 -4.03 32.95 1.97
N LYS A 323 -3.39 32.79 3.13
CA LYS A 323 -2.25 31.92 3.34
C LYS A 323 -2.55 30.91 4.45
N TYR A 324 -2.46 29.63 4.12
CA TYR A 324 -2.69 28.51 5.03
C TYR A 324 -1.39 27.73 5.20
N ARG A 325 -0.97 27.49 6.43
CA ARG A 325 0.30 26.84 6.75
C ARG A 325 0.04 25.45 7.32
N LEU A 326 0.45 24.43 6.61
CA LEU A 326 0.31 23.03 6.97
C LEU A 326 1.70 22.41 7.18
N HIS A 327 2.05 22.08 8.42
CA HIS A 327 3.21 21.24 8.68
C HIS A 327 2.83 19.78 8.57
N VAL A 328 3.55 19.03 7.76
CA VAL A 328 3.31 17.60 7.49
C VAL A 328 4.52 16.80 7.91
N GLN A 329 4.31 15.74 8.67
CA GLN A 329 5.31 14.73 9.01
C GLN A 329 4.64 13.35 9.07
N HIS A 330 5.40 12.27 8.80
CA HIS A 330 4.84 10.93 8.99
C HIS A 330 4.58 10.62 10.47
N GLY A 331 5.51 10.97 11.34
CA GLY A 331 5.51 10.66 12.77
C GLY A 331 6.79 9.91 13.16
N PHE A 332 7.18 10.01 14.44
CA PHE A 332 8.46 9.45 14.89
C PHE A 332 8.33 8.40 16.00
N SER A 333 7.20 8.35 16.67
CA SER A 333 7.00 7.45 17.80
C SER A 333 5.54 7.06 17.95
N ARG A 334 5.31 5.88 18.50
CA ARG A 334 3.98 5.33 18.73
C ARG A 334 3.77 5.04 20.22
N PRO A 335 3.49 6.06 21.05
CA PRO A 335 3.12 5.86 22.44
C PRO A 335 1.83 5.04 22.56
N ALA A 336 1.71 4.27 23.65
CA ALA A 336 0.57 3.38 23.87
C ALA A 336 -0.74 4.12 24.16
N THR A 337 -0.68 5.39 24.60
CA THR A 337 -1.86 6.16 25.00
C THR A 337 -2.11 7.33 24.05
N LYS A 338 -3.38 7.70 23.85
CA LYS A 338 -3.76 8.86 23.03
C LYS A 338 -3.09 10.16 23.48
N GLY A 339 -2.98 10.40 24.80
CA GLY A 339 -2.28 11.57 25.32
C GLY A 339 -0.79 11.58 24.95
N GLY A 340 -0.13 10.42 25.01
CA GLY A 340 1.26 10.27 24.57
C GLY A 340 1.43 10.51 23.07
N GLN A 341 0.49 10.02 22.25
CA GLN A 341 0.48 10.21 20.80
C GLN A 341 0.30 11.71 20.46
N LEU A 342 -0.68 12.37 21.11
CA LEU A 342 -0.89 13.81 20.96
C LEU A 342 0.36 14.61 21.35
N ASN A 343 0.96 14.33 22.51
CA ASN A 343 2.20 14.99 22.96
C ASN A 343 3.35 14.81 21.95
N SER A 344 3.43 13.64 21.30
CA SER A 344 4.42 13.40 20.26
C SER A 344 4.17 14.24 19.01
N ALA A 345 2.91 14.32 18.59
CA ALA A 345 2.48 15.11 17.42
C ALA A 345 2.63 16.62 17.63
N MET A 346 2.51 17.09 18.88
CA MET A 346 2.68 18.50 19.26
C MET A 346 4.14 18.99 19.27
N LYS A 347 5.14 18.08 19.27
CA LYS A 347 6.55 18.51 19.38
C LYS A 347 6.98 19.59 18.39
N PRO A 348 6.63 19.52 17.09
CA PRO A 348 7.02 20.55 16.13
C PRO A 348 6.49 21.95 16.41
N MET A 349 5.40 22.09 17.19
CA MET A 349 4.82 23.37 17.55
C MET A 349 5.78 24.29 18.34
N LYS A 350 6.85 23.70 18.89
CA LYS A 350 7.86 24.45 19.66
C LYS A 350 8.78 25.31 18.78
N TRP A 351 8.93 24.95 17.49
CA TRP A 351 9.90 25.56 16.58
C TRP A 351 9.38 25.81 15.16
N ILE A 352 8.18 25.31 14.82
CA ILE A 352 7.56 25.56 13.52
C ILE A 352 6.31 26.43 13.73
N ASP A 353 6.15 27.44 12.89
CA ASP A 353 4.95 28.26 12.84
C ASP A 353 4.03 27.75 11.73
N ALA A 354 3.00 27.00 12.11
CA ALA A 354 1.96 26.47 11.23
C ALA A 354 0.58 26.60 11.86
N ASP A 355 -0.46 26.54 11.04
CA ASP A 355 -1.85 26.58 11.47
C ASP A 355 -2.36 25.17 11.79
N ILE A 356 -1.89 24.15 11.03
CA ILE A 356 -2.15 22.74 11.28
C ILE A 356 -0.83 21.95 11.31
N PHE A 357 -0.72 21.05 12.29
CA PHE A 357 0.36 20.06 12.44
C PHE A 357 -0.21 18.67 12.18
N LEU A 358 0.09 18.12 10.99
CA LEU A 358 -0.46 16.88 10.49
C LEU A 358 0.55 15.75 10.63
N SER A 359 0.12 14.60 11.17
CA SER A 359 0.92 13.39 11.28
C SER A 359 0.08 12.12 11.16
N GLY A 360 0.74 10.99 10.91
CA GLY A 360 0.19 9.64 10.89
C GLY A 360 0.89 8.71 11.89
N HIS A 361 1.29 7.52 11.43
CA HIS A 361 2.12 6.52 12.12
C HIS A 361 1.45 5.81 13.31
N THR A 362 0.59 6.47 14.06
CA THR A 362 -0.06 5.87 15.24
C THR A 362 -1.36 5.16 14.91
N HIS A 363 -1.88 5.34 13.70
CA HIS A 363 -3.10 4.75 13.16
C HIS A 363 -4.40 5.19 13.85
N GLU A 364 -4.34 6.11 14.79
CA GLU A 364 -5.52 6.64 15.50
C GLU A 364 -5.84 8.06 15.06
N ALA A 365 -7.12 8.39 14.88
CA ALA A 365 -7.53 9.75 14.59
C ALA A 365 -7.56 10.60 15.87
N ILE A 366 -6.81 11.70 15.89
CA ILE A 366 -6.81 12.69 16.96
C ILE A 366 -6.89 14.08 16.32
N VAL A 367 -7.82 14.90 16.78
CA VAL A 367 -7.88 16.32 16.44
C VAL A 367 -7.90 17.09 17.75
N SER A 368 -6.94 17.99 17.93
CA SER A 368 -6.81 18.82 19.14
C SER A 368 -6.51 20.25 18.74
N GLU A 369 -7.24 21.18 19.33
CA GLU A 369 -7.00 22.59 19.19
C GLU A 369 -5.99 23.07 20.24
N ASP A 370 -5.11 23.97 19.83
CA ASP A 370 -4.25 24.82 20.66
C ASP A 370 -4.43 26.27 20.23
N THR A 371 -4.23 27.23 21.12
CA THR A 371 -4.42 28.64 20.81
C THR A 371 -3.13 29.41 21.02
N VAL A 372 -2.77 30.22 20.02
CA VAL A 372 -1.63 31.15 20.15
C VAL A 372 -2.09 32.59 20.07
N LEU A 373 -1.39 33.41 20.77
CA LEU A 373 -1.53 34.86 20.68
C LEU A 373 -0.58 35.35 19.58
N ARG A 374 -1.13 36.00 18.54
CA ARG A 374 -0.35 36.60 17.44
C ARG A 374 -0.61 38.09 17.36
N GLU A 375 0.43 38.82 17.00
CA GLU A 375 0.29 40.22 16.61
C GLU A 375 -0.47 40.30 15.26
N ASN A 376 -1.45 41.22 15.22
CA ASN A 376 -2.05 41.67 13.98
C ASN A 376 -1.41 43.03 13.62
N ALA A 377 -0.42 43.01 12.70
CA ALA A 377 0.34 44.16 12.32
C ALA A 377 -0.50 45.24 11.62
N GLU A 378 -1.64 44.90 11.00
CA GLU A 378 -2.49 45.85 10.29
C GLU A 378 -3.19 46.83 11.20
N ASN A 379 -3.49 46.44 12.43
CA ASN A 379 -4.23 47.26 13.41
C ASN A 379 -3.55 47.36 14.77
N ALA A 380 -2.27 46.97 14.87
CA ALA A 380 -1.49 46.96 16.10
C ALA A 380 -2.21 46.31 17.29
N SER A 381 -2.92 45.22 17.06
CA SER A 381 -3.66 44.49 18.08
C SER A 381 -3.11 43.07 18.24
N LEU A 382 -3.55 42.40 19.31
CA LEU A 382 -3.28 40.98 19.55
C LEU A 382 -4.54 40.19 19.21
N ALA A 383 -4.36 39.06 18.48
CA ALA A 383 -5.44 38.16 18.12
C ALA A 383 -5.13 36.73 18.59
N PHE A 384 -6.11 36.08 19.16
CA PHE A 384 -6.05 34.66 19.42
C PHE A 384 -6.26 33.91 18.09
N LYS A 385 -5.32 33.06 17.75
CA LYS A 385 -5.38 32.24 16.53
C LYS A 385 -5.36 30.74 16.90
N PRO A 386 -6.30 29.95 16.42
CA PRO A 386 -6.26 28.52 16.64
C PRO A 386 -5.11 27.90 15.87
N ARG A 387 -4.49 26.90 16.45
CA ARG A 387 -3.58 25.95 15.81
C ARG A 387 -4.11 24.55 16.08
N TRP A 388 -3.97 23.68 15.12
CA TRP A 388 -4.52 22.35 15.24
C TRP A 388 -3.43 21.29 15.16
N VAL A 389 -3.53 20.29 16.02
CA VAL A 389 -2.77 19.05 15.92
C VAL A 389 -3.69 17.96 15.44
N VAL A 390 -3.30 17.37 14.32
CA VAL A 390 -4.10 16.36 13.64
C VAL A 390 -3.25 15.10 13.45
N VAL A 391 -3.72 14.01 14.03
CA VAL A 391 -3.18 12.67 13.76
C VAL A 391 -4.19 11.92 12.92
N THR A 392 -3.74 11.32 11.82
CA THR A 392 -4.61 10.62 10.89
C THR A 392 -4.78 9.15 11.29
N GLN A 393 -5.90 8.58 10.90
CA GLN A 393 -6.13 7.14 11.00
C GLN A 393 -5.42 6.39 9.87
N SER A 394 -5.37 5.06 10.01
CA SER A 394 -4.84 4.13 9.02
C SER A 394 -5.93 3.50 8.15
N PHE A 395 -5.52 2.94 7.01
CA PHE A 395 -6.34 2.04 6.19
C PHE A 395 -6.12 0.57 6.55
N MET A 396 -5.49 0.29 7.69
CA MET A 396 -5.33 -1.06 8.22
C MET A 396 -6.56 -1.52 9.00
N GLY A 397 -6.90 -2.82 8.86
CA GLY A 397 -7.77 -3.51 9.80
C GLY A 397 -7.08 -3.70 11.14
N TRP A 398 -7.86 -3.95 12.19
CA TRP A 398 -7.30 -4.23 13.52
C TRP A 398 -7.21 -5.72 13.82
N LEU A 399 -8.28 -6.48 13.56
CA LEU A 399 -8.32 -7.92 13.82
C LEU A 399 -7.29 -8.67 12.97
N GLU A 400 -6.59 -9.60 13.58
CA GLU A 400 -5.55 -10.47 12.97
C GLU A 400 -4.35 -9.73 12.38
N THR A 401 -4.23 -8.41 12.61
CA THR A 401 -3.10 -7.62 12.17
C THR A 401 -2.01 -7.51 13.22
N TYR A 402 -0.89 -6.92 12.85
CA TYR A 402 0.16 -6.55 13.80
C TYR A 402 -0.37 -5.71 14.97
N GLY A 403 -1.30 -4.79 14.72
CA GLY A 403 -1.88 -3.94 15.77
C GLY A 403 -2.60 -4.74 16.86
N TYR A 404 -3.36 -5.75 16.47
CA TYR A 404 -3.99 -6.68 17.42
C TYR A 404 -2.95 -7.46 18.23
N ARG A 405 -1.96 -8.05 17.55
CA ARG A 405 -0.88 -8.83 18.19
C ARG A 405 -0.01 -8.00 19.11
N ALA A 406 0.18 -6.73 18.80
CA ALA A 406 0.97 -5.79 19.62
C ALA A 406 0.16 -5.10 20.75
N GLY A 407 -1.12 -5.45 20.93
CA GLY A 407 -1.97 -4.91 21.99
C GLY A 407 -2.42 -3.48 21.78
N TYR A 408 -2.41 -2.98 20.52
CA TYR A 408 -2.96 -1.65 20.21
C TYR A 408 -4.49 -1.69 20.18
N GLY A 409 -5.12 -0.56 20.50
CA GLY A 409 -6.57 -0.43 20.49
C GLY A 409 -7.19 -0.57 19.09
N PRO A 410 -8.46 -0.97 18.98
CA PRO A 410 -9.18 -1.01 17.72
C PRO A 410 -9.33 0.39 17.13
N VAL A 411 -9.13 0.53 15.83
CA VAL A 411 -9.25 1.80 15.11
C VAL A 411 -10.56 1.82 14.34
N THR A 412 -11.42 2.80 14.63
CA THR A 412 -12.59 3.09 13.78
C THR A 412 -12.09 3.75 12.51
N GLY A 413 -12.49 3.26 11.38
CA GLY A 413 -11.98 3.77 10.11
C GLY A 413 -12.56 5.15 9.69
N GLY A 414 -12.71 6.13 10.57
CA GLY A 414 -13.07 7.51 10.23
C GLY A 414 -12.00 8.22 9.40
N GLY A 415 -12.35 9.28 8.68
CA GLY A 415 -11.42 10.12 7.93
C GLY A 415 -11.20 11.46 8.64
N VAL A 416 -10.05 12.07 8.43
CA VAL A 416 -9.82 13.48 8.73
C VAL A 416 -9.92 14.26 7.43
N LEU A 417 -10.57 15.42 7.50
CA LEU A 417 -10.67 16.39 6.42
C LEU A 417 -10.16 17.73 6.94
N LEU A 418 -9.31 18.39 6.18
CA LEU A 418 -8.85 19.75 6.50
C LEU A 418 -9.55 20.72 5.55
N GLU A 419 -10.26 21.71 6.10
CA GLU A 419 -11.04 22.65 5.31
C GLU A 419 -10.44 24.07 5.41
N MET A 420 -10.01 24.61 4.28
CA MET A 420 -9.51 25.97 4.11
C MET A 420 -10.66 26.84 3.61
N TYR A 421 -11.15 27.75 4.46
CA TYR A 421 -12.28 28.63 4.14
C TYR A 421 -11.81 29.95 3.53
N GLU A 422 -12.64 30.57 2.67
CA GLU A 422 -12.34 31.85 2.03
C GLU A 422 -12.09 33.02 3.01
N ASN A 423 -12.57 32.88 4.25
CA ASN A 423 -12.31 33.85 5.32
C ASN A 423 -10.94 33.72 6.01
N GLY A 424 -10.09 32.78 5.53
CA GLY A 424 -8.77 32.51 6.06
C GLY A 424 -8.71 31.50 7.20
N GLU A 425 -9.85 30.94 7.62
CA GLU A 425 -9.88 29.87 8.62
C GLU A 425 -9.40 28.54 8.01
N PHE A 426 -8.67 27.76 8.82
CA PHE A 426 -8.18 26.44 8.45
C PHE A 426 -8.57 25.44 9.54
N ILE A 427 -9.61 24.66 9.31
CA ILE A 427 -10.28 23.85 10.33
C ILE A 427 -10.23 22.37 9.95
N PRO A 428 -9.75 21.47 10.84
CA PRO A 428 -9.87 20.04 10.67
C PRO A 428 -11.23 19.52 11.16
N SER A 429 -11.76 18.52 10.46
CA SER A 429 -12.94 17.79 10.87
C SER A 429 -12.74 16.28 10.79
N THR A 430 -13.39 15.50 11.67
CA THR A 430 -13.44 14.04 11.61
C THR A 430 -14.74 13.61 10.96
N ARG A 431 -14.67 12.59 10.07
CA ARG A 431 -15.82 12.01 9.35
C ARG A 431 -15.91 10.51 9.49
#